data_c3ea69412312ab7cfec472ffec7bce72
#
_entry.id   c3ea69412312ab7cfec472ffec7bce72
#
_cell.length_a   1.000
_cell.length_b   1.000
_cell.length_c   1.000
_cell.angle_alpha   90.00
_cell.angle_beta   90.00
_cell.angle_gamma   90.00
#
_symmetry.space_group_name_H-M   'P 1'
#
loop_
_entity.id
_entity.type
_entity.pdbx_description
1 polymer ?
#
loop_
_entity_poly.entity_id
_entity_poly.type
_entity_poly.pdbx_seq_one_letter_code
_entity_poly.pdbx_strand_id
1 'polypeptide(L)' 'MAADLSLQEVVDELGRYTLGHIGVAPEIAQRRVFGTFPLRDVDAALAMLAQAAQAQVRRPLPWWTTLAADERARPH' A
#
# COMPACT_ATOMS: atom_id res chain seq x y z
N MET A 1 5.04 3.93 -11.67
CA MET A 1 3.65 3.87 -12.13
C MET A 1 2.92 5.13 -11.70
N ALA A 2 2.31 5.81 -12.63
CA ALA A 2 1.44 6.94 -12.31
C ALA A 2 0.06 6.39 -11.96
N ALA A 3 -0.52 6.84 -10.86
CA ALA A 3 -1.73 6.24 -10.34
C ALA A 3 -2.80 7.27 -10.00
N ASP A 4 -4.02 6.95 -10.41
CA ASP A 4 -5.28 7.51 -9.91
C ASP A 4 -6.20 6.30 -9.77
N LEU A 5 -5.87 5.46 -8.79
CA LEU A 5 -6.49 4.16 -8.61
C LEU A 5 -6.81 3.98 -7.14
N SER A 6 -7.63 2.97 -6.84
CA SER A 6 -7.81 2.59 -5.45
C SER A 6 -6.52 1.95 -4.91
N LEU A 7 -6.34 2.01 -3.60
CA LEU A 7 -5.18 1.40 -2.95
C LEU A 7 -5.06 -0.09 -3.32
N GLN A 8 -6.19 -0.80 -3.35
CA GLN A 8 -6.20 -2.21 -3.70
C GLN A 8 -5.68 -2.46 -5.11
N GLU A 9 -6.07 -1.63 -6.08
CA GLU A 9 -5.62 -1.76 -7.45
C GLU A 9 -4.12 -1.56 -7.58
N VAL A 10 -3.57 -0.57 -6.88
CA VAL A 10 -2.12 -0.32 -6.90
C VAL A 10 -1.37 -1.46 -6.24
N VAL A 11 -1.87 -1.97 -5.12
CA VAL A 11 -1.25 -3.10 -4.43
C VAL A 11 -1.28 -4.36 -5.30
N ASP A 12 -2.38 -4.60 -6.01
CA ASP A 12 -2.47 -5.73 -6.94
C ASP A 12 -1.40 -5.62 -8.03
N GLU A 13 -1.17 -4.42 -8.54
CA GLU A 13 -0.13 -4.18 -9.53
C GLU A 13 1.27 -4.43 -8.96
N LEU A 14 1.54 -3.94 -7.75
CA LEU A 14 2.81 -4.17 -7.07
C LEU A 14 3.05 -5.65 -6.81
N GLY A 15 2.00 -6.40 -6.55
CA GLY A 15 2.10 -7.83 -6.29
C GLY A 15 2.69 -8.63 -7.45
N ARG A 16 2.66 -8.08 -8.67
CA ARG A 16 3.27 -8.71 -9.83
C ARG A 16 4.79 -8.60 -9.83
N TYR A 17 5.35 -7.70 -9.03
CA TYR A 17 6.77 -7.39 -9.02
C TYR A 17 7.45 -7.83 -7.72
N THR A 18 6.74 -8.53 -6.86
CA THR A 18 7.30 -9.04 -5.61
C THR A 18 7.00 -10.52 -5.47
N LEU A 19 7.90 -11.24 -4.83
CA LEU A 19 7.72 -12.66 -4.53
C LEU A 19 6.88 -12.87 -3.28
N GLY A 20 6.72 -11.83 -2.46
CA GLY A 20 5.94 -11.93 -1.23
C GLY A 20 4.46 -11.65 -1.46
N HIS A 21 3.72 -11.70 -0.38
CA HIS A 21 2.31 -11.39 -0.37
C HIS A 21 2.09 -9.99 0.20
N ILE A 22 1.23 -9.21 -0.46
CA ILE A 22 0.82 -7.90 0.03
C ILE A 22 -0.68 -7.91 0.23
N GLY A 23 -1.11 -7.68 1.48
CA GLY A 23 -2.52 -7.57 1.82
C GLY A 23 -2.91 -6.13 2.09
N VAL A 24 -4.20 -5.84 2.00
CA VAL A 24 -4.74 -4.51 2.28
C VAL A 24 -5.97 -4.67 3.17
N ALA A 25 -6.02 -3.92 4.25
CA ALA A 25 -7.18 -3.95 5.12
C ALA A 25 -8.42 -3.45 4.36
N PRO A 26 -9.57 -4.11 4.50
CA PRO A 26 -10.77 -3.76 3.73
C PRO A 26 -11.21 -2.30 3.90
N GLU A 27 -11.02 -1.74 5.08
CA GLU A 27 -11.47 -0.37 5.38
C GLU A 27 -10.70 0.70 4.61
N ILE A 28 -9.51 0.37 4.08
CA ILE A 28 -8.71 1.31 3.31
C ILE A 28 -8.52 0.89 1.85
N ALA A 29 -9.02 -0.28 1.47
CA ALA A 29 -8.80 -0.84 0.13
C ALA A 29 -9.36 0.05 -0.98
N GLN A 30 -10.42 0.79 -0.71
CA GLN A 30 -11.07 1.65 -1.69
C GLN A 30 -10.57 3.10 -1.68
N ARG A 31 -9.61 3.43 -0.82
CA ARG A 31 -9.06 4.78 -0.80
C ARG A 31 -8.35 5.07 -2.11
N ARG A 32 -8.60 6.26 -2.67
CA ARG A 32 -7.94 6.69 -3.90
C ARG A 32 -6.54 7.18 -3.58
N VAL A 33 -5.59 6.79 -4.41
CA VAL A 33 -4.21 7.25 -4.28
C VAL A 33 -3.79 7.89 -5.60
N PHE A 34 -3.02 8.96 -5.48
CA PHE A 34 -2.54 9.72 -6.63
C PHE A 34 -1.03 9.81 -6.57
N GLY A 35 -0.39 9.79 -7.72
CA GLY A 35 1.03 10.01 -7.81
C GLY A 35 1.74 8.99 -8.67
N THR A 36 3.07 9.02 -8.61
CA THR A 36 3.94 8.10 -9.31
C THR A 36 4.70 7.26 -8.31
N PHE A 37 4.68 5.94 -8.51
CA PHE A 37 5.28 5.00 -7.58
C PHE A 37 6.34 4.15 -8.30
N PRO A 38 7.50 3.91 -7.65
CA PRO A 38 8.56 3.10 -8.26
C PRO A 38 8.23 1.61 -8.16
N LEU A 39 7.88 0.98 -9.28
CA LEU A 39 7.57 -0.45 -9.29
C LEU A 39 8.79 -1.32 -9.07
N ARG A 40 9.99 -0.80 -9.38
CA ARG A 40 11.23 -1.57 -9.22
C ARG A 40 11.71 -1.62 -7.77
N ASP A 41 11.24 -0.72 -6.94
CA ASP A 41 11.56 -0.70 -5.52
C ASP A 41 10.26 -0.82 -4.75
N VAL A 42 9.85 -2.06 -4.52
CA VAL A 42 8.56 -2.35 -3.87
C VAL A 42 8.49 -1.76 -2.46
N ASP A 43 9.59 -1.81 -1.71
CA ASP A 43 9.60 -1.26 -0.35
C ASP A 43 9.39 0.25 -0.36
N ALA A 44 10.04 0.97 -1.28
CA ALA A 44 9.84 2.40 -1.41
C ALA A 44 8.42 2.72 -1.88
N ALA A 45 7.90 1.94 -2.82
CA ALA A 45 6.52 2.10 -3.30
C ALA A 45 5.52 1.89 -2.18
N LEU A 46 5.72 0.87 -1.35
CA LEU A 46 4.83 0.60 -0.20
C LEU A 46 4.86 1.74 0.81
N ALA A 47 6.04 2.29 1.09
CA ALA A 47 6.16 3.42 2.00
C ALA A 47 5.41 4.65 1.47
N MET A 48 5.53 4.91 0.17
CA MET A 48 4.83 6.03 -0.47
C MET A 48 3.32 5.81 -0.47
N LEU A 49 2.88 4.59 -0.75
CA LEU A 49 1.46 4.24 -0.71
C LEU A 49 0.88 4.38 0.69
N ALA A 50 1.62 3.92 1.69
CA ALA A 50 1.19 4.03 3.08
C ALA A 50 0.98 5.49 3.46
N GLN A 51 1.90 6.35 3.05
CA GLN A 51 1.79 7.77 3.32
C GLN A 51 0.62 8.41 2.56
N ALA A 52 0.46 8.07 1.29
CA ALA A 52 -0.60 8.64 0.45
C ALA A 52 -1.99 8.20 0.92
N ALA A 53 -2.12 6.97 1.40
CA ALA A 53 -3.39 6.42 1.85
C ALA A 53 -3.61 6.56 3.36
N GLN A 54 -2.69 7.22 4.07
CA GLN A 54 -2.71 7.31 5.53
C GLN A 54 -2.81 5.92 6.15
N ALA A 55 -1.97 5.01 5.65
CA ALA A 55 -1.92 3.63 6.08
C ALA A 55 -0.61 3.33 6.79
N GLN A 56 -0.56 2.18 7.43
CA GLN A 56 0.60 1.71 8.15
C GLN A 56 1.04 0.39 7.51
N VAL A 57 2.35 0.25 7.31
CA VAL A 57 2.92 -0.98 6.77
C VAL A 57 3.21 -1.92 7.94
N ARG A 58 2.70 -3.14 7.86
CA ARG A 58 2.95 -4.19 8.85
C ARG A 58 3.54 -5.40 8.16
N ARG A 59 4.52 -6.04 8.80
CA ARG A 59 5.15 -7.25 8.28
C ARG A 59 5.11 -8.34 9.36
N PRO A 60 3.96 -9.03 9.49
CA PRO A 60 3.87 -10.12 10.48
C PRO A 60 4.82 -11.27 10.15
N LEU A 61 5.16 -11.45 8.87
CA LEU A 61 6.11 -12.46 8.41
C LEU A 61 7.03 -11.83 7.36
N PRO A 62 8.25 -12.37 7.16
CA PRO A 62 9.19 -11.79 6.19
C PRO A 62 8.66 -11.69 4.76
N TRP A 63 7.78 -12.61 4.37
CA TRP A 63 7.21 -12.64 3.02
C TRP A 63 5.80 -12.08 2.95
N TRP A 64 5.30 -11.52 4.03
CA TRP A 64 3.93 -11.02 4.10
C TRP A 64 3.94 -9.58 4.57
N THR A 65 3.48 -8.69 3.71
CA THR A 65 3.30 -7.27 4.05
C THR A 65 1.83 -6.94 4.01
N THR A 66 1.36 -6.19 4.99
CA THR A 66 -0.04 -5.76 5.08
C THR A 66 -0.10 -4.25 5.26
N LEU A 67 -0.97 -3.61 4.50
CA LEU A 67 -1.31 -2.21 4.69
C LEU A 67 -2.58 -2.13 5.53
N ALA A 68 -2.50 -1.46 6.66
CA ALA A 68 -3.61 -1.30 7.58
C ALA A 68 -3.87 0.19 7.81
N ALA A 69 -5.05 0.52 8.31
CA ALA A 69 -5.36 1.90 8.65
C ALA A 69 -4.41 2.39 9.73
N ASP A 70 -3.87 3.60 9.54
CA ASP A 70 -3.00 4.23 10.53
C ASP A 70 -3.89 5.01 11.49
N GLU A 71 -4.09 4.46 12.66
CA GLU A 71 -4.95 5.07 13.67
C GLU A 71 -4.42 6.42 14.14
N ARG A 72 -3.11 6.64 14.06
CA ARG A 72 -2.50 7.93 14.45
C ARG A 72 -2.87 9.05 13.48
N ALA A 73 -3.17 8.70 12.23
CA ALA A 73 -3.55 9.68 11.22
C ALA A 73 -5.04 9.98 11.23
N ARG A 74 -5.81 9.30 12.05
CA ARG A 74 -7.25 9.49 12.13
C ARG A 74 -7.59 10.82 12.79
N PRO A 75 -8.40 11.64 12.12
CA PRO A 75 -8.93 12.83 12.80
C PRO A 75 -9.94 12.40 13.85
N HIS A 76 -9.94 13.12 14.94
CA HIS A 76 -10.91 12.90 16.00
C HIS A 76 -12.13 13.77 15.82
#